data_9dc17987017a39af31be9378c05c3f16
#
_entry.id   9dc17987017a39af31be9378c05c3f16
#
_cell.length_a   1.000
_cell.length_b   1.000
_cell.length_c   1.000
_cell.angle_alpha   90.00
_cell.angle_beta   90.00
_cell.angle_gamma   90.00
#
_symmetry.space_group_name_H-M   'P 1'
#
loop_
_entity.id
_entity.type
_entity.pdbx_description
1 polymer ?
#
loop_
_entity_poly.entity_id
_entity_poly.type
_entity_poly.pdbx_seq_one_letter_code
_entity_poly.pdbx_strand_id
1 'polypeptide(L)'
;AADFVMNVQTIVARELDPIEGAVVTVGSLKSGTQYNIISGKAVLEGTCRSYSEDVAQHLQDAIRRRAEAVADSYGGNVKIAYEQGSHPPVLNDVALSRRIADEAEQLLENRKLVHIAPLMLGEDFSWYQKEVPGVFAFVGCGTPGRKCYPNHHPKFEVEESALSDGVLLHLAAVVSAMHREKEE
;
A
#
# COMPACT_ATOMS: atom_id res chain seq x y z
N ALA A 1 -9.49 13.34 -21.82
CA ALA A 1 -9.68 12.65 -20.53
C ALA A 1 -9.98 11.17 -20.73
N ALA A 2 -11.02 10.79 -21.48
CA ALA A 2 -11.34 9.40 -21.72
C ALA A 2 -10.17 8.63 -22.39
N ASP A 3 -9.50 9.22 -23.33
CA ASP A 3 -8.30 8.67 -23.97
C ASP A 3 -7.17 8.44 -22.95
N PHE A 4 -6.94 9.37 -22.04
CA PHE A 4 -5.98 9.17 -20.94
C PHE A 4 -6.35 7.96 -20.07
N VAL A 5 -7.63 7.81 -19.70
CA VAL A 5 -8.09 6.67 -18.89
C VAL A 5 -7.79 5.34 -19.60
N MET A 6 -7.95 5.28 -20.89
CA MET A 6 -7.61 4.08 -21.68
C MET A 6 -6.09 3.88 -21.79
N ASN A 7 -5.35 4.94 -22.06
CA ASN A 7 -3.89 4.89 -22.22
C ASN A 7 -3.17 4.49 -20.93
N VAL A 8 -3.59 5.02 -19.79
CA VAL A 8 -2.93 4.76 -18.50
C VAL A 8 -2.96 3.27 -18.11
N GLN A 9 -3.93 2.50 -18.60
CA GLN A 9 -4.01 1.04 -18.36
C GLN A 9 -2.81 0.30 -18.96
N THR A 10 -2.20 0.83 -20.01
CA THR A 10 -1.06 0.18 -20.67
C THR A 10 0.23 0.26 -19.88
N ILE A 11 0.34 1.13 -18.88
CA ILE A 11 1.55 1.26 -18.06
C ILE A 11 1.83 -0.06 -17.35
N VAL A 12 0.91 -0.53 -16.53
CA VAL A 12 1.06 -1.79 -15.80
C VAL A 12 1.16 -2.99 -16.75
N ALA A 13 0.37 -2.98 -17.84
CA ALA A 13 0.29 -4.11 -18.75
C ALA A 13 1.49 -4.25 -19.71
N ARG A 14 2.29 -3.20 -19.95
CA ARG A 14 3.31 -3.16 -21.00
C ARG A 14 4.64 -2.54 -20.64
N GLU A 15 4.74 -1.85 -19.51
CA GLU A 15 5.96 -1.13 -19.11
C GLU A 15 6.60 -1.68 -17.83
N LEU A 16 5.93 -2.61 -17.14
CA LEU A 16 6.44 -3.27 -15.94
C LEU A 16 6.74 -4.74 -16.22
N ASP A 17 7.68 -5.30 -15.45
CA ASP A 17 7.90 -6.74 -15.41
C ASP A 17 6.62 -7.41 -14.86
N PRO A 18 6.14 -8.51 -15.47
CA PRO A 18 4.94 -9.22 -15.02
C PRO A 18 4.99 -9.74 -13.58
N ILE A 19 6.18 -9.91 -13.01
CA ILE A 19 6.37 -10.31 -11.61
C ILE A 19 6.32 -9.14 -10.64
N GLU A 20 6.44 -7.91 -11.12
CA GLU A 20 6.32 -6.70 -10.31
C GLU A 20 4.86 -6.30 -10.14
N GLY A 21 4.38 -6.36 -8.90
CA GLY A 21 3.03 -5.95 -8.59
C GLY A 21 2.87 -4.43 -8.62
N ALA A 22 1.96 -3.94 -9.45
CA ALA A 22 1.56 -2.53 -9.46
C ALA A 22 0.09 -2.37 -9.84
N VAL A 23 -0.52 -1.30 -9.33
CA VAL A 23 -1.90 -0.92 -9.64
C VAL A 23 -1.96 0.56 -9.97
N VAL A 24 -2.66 0.90 -11.07
CA VAL A 24 -3.03 2.27 -11.42
C VAL A 24 -4.54 2.32 -11.60
N THR A 25 -5.19 3.17 -10.83
CA THR A 25 -6.65 3.32 -10.86
C THR A 25 -7.02 4.78 -11.08
N VAL A 26 -7.85 5.06 -12.06
CA VAL A 26 -8.57 6.33 -12.18
C VAL A 26 -9.97 6.12 -11.60
N GLY A 27 -10.19 6.63 -10.38
CA GLY A 27 -11.42 6.43 -9.63
C GLY A 27 -12.48 7.50 -9.91
N SER A 28 -12.07 8.67 -10.38
CA SER A 28 -12.98 9.79 -10.65
C SER A 28 -12.60 10.49 -11.94
N LEU A 29 -13.60 10.84 -12.74
CA LEU A 29 -13.47 11.71 -13.90
C LEU A 29 -14.65 12.68 -13.92
N LYS A 30 -14.37 13.97 -13.89
CA LYS A 30 -15.39 15.04 -13.91
C LYS A 30 -15.11 15.99 -15.05
N SER A 31 -16.08 16.18 -15.95
CA SER A 31 -15.98 17.08 -17.08
C SER A 31 -17.38 17.44 -17.60
N GLY A 32 -17.52 18.69 -18.03
CA GLY A 32 -18.75 19.20 -18.65
C GLY A 32 -19.83 19.57 -17.63
N THR A 33 -20.76 20.44 -18.11
CA THR A 33 -21.92 20.92 -17.33
C THR A 33 -23.22 20.77 -18.11
N GLN A 34 -23.14 20.76 -19.46
CA GLN A 34 -24.28 20.67 -20.36
C GLN A 34 -23.96 19.68 -21.49
N TYR A 35 -24.96 18.94 -21.93
CA TYR A 35 -24.81 17.89 -22.97
C TYR A 35 -24.40 18.43 -24.35
N ASN A 36 -24.63 19.69 -24.62
CA ASN A 36 -24.37 20.35 -25.92
C ASN A 36 -23.18 21.32 -25.88
N ILE A 37 -22.40 21.35 -24.77
CA ILE A 37 -21.26 22.25 -24.61
C ILE A 37 -20.01 21.41 -24.37
N ILE A 38 -19.00 21.56 -25.24
CA ILE A 38 -17.69 20.93 -25.05
C ILE A 38 -17.02 21.56 -23.84
N SER A 39 -16.63 20.74 -22.87
CA SER A 39 -15.97 21.20 -21.65
C SER A 39 -14.54 21.69 -21.94
N GLY A 40 -14.20 22.84 -21.41
CA GLY A 40 -12.83 23.37 -21.44
C GLY A 40 -11.89 22.74 -20.40
N LYS A 41 -12.41 21.90 -19.48
CA LYS A 41 -11.63 21.29 -18.39
C LYS A 41 -12.16 19.91 -18.03
N ALA A 42 -11.25 19.00 -17.78
CA ALA A 42 -11.54 17.73 -17.09
C ALA A 42 -10.63 17.59 -15.87
N VAL A 43 -11.17 17.01 -14.81
CA VAL A 43 -10.43 16.65 -13.60
C VAL A 43 -10.52 15.14 -13.42
N LEU A 44 -9.36 14.51 -13.25
CA LEU A 44 -9.24 13.09 -12.98
C LEU A 44 -8.52 12.92 -11.64
N GLU A 45 -9.02 11.99 -10.85
CA GLU A 45 -8.43 11.63 -9.55
C GLU A 45 -8.24 10.13 -9.50
N GLY A 46 -7.11 9.70 -8.98
CA GLY A 46 -6.75 8.29 -9.00
C GLY A 46 -5.70 7.94 -7.97
N THR A 47 -5.33 6.67 -7.94
CA THR A 47 -4.27 6.15 -7.08
C THR A 47 -3.34 5.25 -7.87
N CYS A 48 -2.08 5.20 -7.47
CA CYS A 48 -1.13 4.17 -7.88
C CYS A 48 -0.55 3.48 -6.65
N ARG A 49 -0.25 2.21 -6.77
CA ARG A 49 0.33 1.38 -5.71
C ARG A 49 1.37 0.46 -6.31
N SER A 50 2.44 0.20 -5.55
CA SER A 50 3.52 -0.72 -5.93
C SER A 50 4.14 -1.32 -4.69
N TYR A 51 4.96 -2.35 -4.87
CA TYR A 51 5.74 -2.96 -3.79
C TYR A 51 7.18 -2.45 -3.73
N SER A 52 7.61 -1.60 -4.66
CA SER A 52 8.94 -1.00 -4.65
C SER A 52 8.88 0.50 -4.98
N GLU A 53 9.90 1.24 -4.52
CA GLU A 53 10.02 2.68 -4.80
C GLU A 53 10.38 2.93 -6.27
N ASP A 54 11.20 2.08 -6.86
CA ASP A 54 11.59 2.21 -8.27
C ASP A 54 10.36 2.07 -9.17
N VAL A 55 9.49 1.09 -8.89
CA VAL A 55 8.21 0.95 -9.59
C VAL A 55 7.29 2.14 -9.31
N ALA A 56 7.23 2.64 -8.09
CA ALA A 56 6.43 3.84 -7.76
C ALA A 56 6.88 5.06 -8.56
N GLN A 57 8.19 5.28 -8.66
CA GLN A 57 8.76 6.37 -9.47
C GLN A 57 8.46 6.17 -10.96
N HIS A 58 8.66 4.95 -11.47
CA HIS A 58 8.32 4.62 -12.86
C HIS A 58 6.85 4.90 -13.18
N LEU A 59 5.92 4.52 -12.29
CA LEU A 59 4.50 4.81 -12.46
C LEU A 59 4.24 6.31 -12.56
N GLN A 60 4.85 7.12 -11.70
CA GLN A 60 4.67 8.58 -11.72
C GLN A 60 5.15 9.19 -13.03
N ASP A 61 6.33 8.78 -13.51
CA ASP A 61 6.91 9.28 -14.75
C ASP A 61 6.10 8.81 -15.97
N ALA A 62 5.64 7.56 -15.97
CA ALA A 62 4.81 7.02 -17.04
C ALA A 62 3.43 7.69 -17.11
N ILE A 63 2.78 7.93 -15.95
CA ILE A 63 1.52 8.68 -15.87
C ILE A 63 1.68 10.09 -16.41
N ARG A 64 2.75 10.80 -16.01
CA ARG A 64 3.06 12.14 -16.52
C ARG A 64 3.23 12.13 -18.02
N ARG A 65 4.08 11.28 -18.54
CA ARG A 65 4.35 11.14 -19.98
C ARG A 65 3.08 10.86 -20.77
N ARG A 66 2.20 9.98 -20.29
CA ARG A 66 0.93 9.66 -20.93
C ARG A 66 -0.04 10.85 -20.91
N ALA A 67 -0.12 11.54 -19.79
CA ALA A 67 -1.01 12.69 -19.64
C ALA A 67 -0.59 13.84 -20.56
N GLU A 68 0.70 14.13 -20.64
CA GLU A 68 1.27 15.16 -21.52
C GLU A 68 1.04 14.80 -23.00
N ALA A 69 1.34 13.57 -23.42
CA ALA A 69 1.15 13.12 -24.79
C ALA A 69 -0.33 13.16 -25.22
N VAL A 70 -1.25 12.76 -24.35
CA VAL A 70 -2.69 12.85 -24.65
C VAL A 70 -3.13 14.33 -24.72
N ALA A 71 -2.71 15.17 -23.79
CA ALA A 71 -3.07 16.59 -23.83
C ALA A 71 -2.58 17.25 -25.12
N ASP A 72 -1.33 17.03 -25.49
CA ASP A 72 -0.74 17.54 -26.74
C ASP A 72 -1.49 17.10 -28.00
N SER A 73 -1.91 15.83 -28.06
CA SER A 73 -2.64 15.30 -29.21
C SER A 73 -3.97 16.00 -29.49
N TYR A 74 -4.53 16.66 -28.47
CA TYR A 74 -5.78 17.44 -28.57
C TYR A 74 -5.54 18.96 -28.46
N GLY A 75 -4.30 19.42 -28.54
CA GLY A 75 -3.96 20.86 -28.42
C GLY A 75 -4.26 21.45 -27.05
N GLY A 76 -4.28 20.59 -26.01
CA GLY A 76 -4.54 20.98 -24.63
C GLY A 76 -3.27 21.06 -23.79
N ASN A 77 -3.46 21.24 -22.49
CA ASN A 77 -2.39 21.15 -21.51
C ASN A 77 -2.86 20.35 -20.30
N VAL A 78 -1.91 19.90 -19.48
CA VAL A 78 -2.19 19.13 -18.27
C VAL A 78 -1.41 19.69 -17.08
N LYS A 79 -2.04 19.65 -15.92
CA LYS A 79 -1.39 19.86 -14.63
C LYS A 79 -1.57 18.60 -13.81
N ILE A 80 -0.45 18.04 -13.33
CA ILE A 80 -0.43 16.84 -12.49
C ILE A 80 0.02 17.26 -11.10
N ALA A 81 -0.70 16.79 -10.09
CA ALA A 81 -0.33 16.92 -8.69
C ALA A 81 -0.37 15.55 -8.04
N TYR A 82 0.65 15.22 -7.29
CA TYR A 82 0.64 14.10 -6.36
C TYR A 82 0.42 14.64 -4.95
N GLU A 83 -0.43 13.97 -4.16
CA GLU A 83 -0.63 14.38 -2.77
C GLU A 83 0.68 14.25 -1.99
N GLN A 84 0.98 15.29 -1.21
CA GLN A 84 2.06 15.21 -0.24
C GLN A 84 1.65 14.23 0.85
N GLY A 85 2.51 13.23 1.13
CA GLY A 85 2.22 12.19 2.11
C GLY A 85 1.78 10.85 1.51
N SER A 86 1.97 10.64 0.19
CA SER A 86 1.93 9.28 -0.35
C SER A 86 2.96 8.43 0.39
N HIS A 87 2.52 7.31 0.96
CA HIS A 87 3.39 6.45 1.75
C HIS A 87 4.27 5.60 0.84
N PRO A 88 5.58 5.46 1.13
CA PRO A 88 6.43 4.45 0.51
C PRO A 88 5.86 3.05 0.75
N PRO A 89 6.29 2.02 -0.01
CA PRO A 89 5.97 0.64 0.33
C PRO A 89 6.48 0.28 1.73
N VAL A 90 5.68 -0.46 2.50
CA VAL A 90 6.13 -1.08 3.75
C VAL A 90 7.00 -2.27 3.41
N LEU A 91 8.27 -2.21 3.79
CA LEU A 91 9.26 -3.26 3.55
C LEU A 91 9.84 -3.71 4.89
N ASN A 92 9.40 -4.84 5.37
CA ASN A 92 9.88 -5.38 6.64
C ASN A 92 11.35 -5.79 6.55
N ASP A 93 12.17 -5.38 7.53
CA ASP A 93 13.52 -5.89 7.68
C ASP A 93 13.50 -7.40 7.92
N VAL A 94 14.19 -8.14 7.05
CA VAL A 94 14.13 -9.60 7.02
C VAL A 94 14.76 -10.22 8.26
N ALA A 95 15.89 -9.68 8.72
CA ALA A 95 16.59 -10.22 9.88
C ALA A 95 15.81 -9.94 11.16
N LEU A 96 15.30 -8.72 11.30
CA LEU A 96 14.47 -8.32 12.44
C LEU A 96 13.15 -9.12 12.47
N SER A 97 12.50 -9.31 11.31
CA SER A 97 11.27 -10.10 11.20
C SER A 97 11.46 -11.54 11.69
N ARG A 98 12.58 -12.18 11.32
CA ARG A 98 12.88 -13.55 11.76
C ARG A 98 13.06 -13.61 13.28
N ARG A 99 13.86 -12.73 13.85
CA ARG A 99 14.09 -12.70 15.31
C ARG A 99 12.81 -12.46 16.09
N ILE A 100 11.97 -11.51 15.65
CA ILE A 100 10.67 -11.24 16.30
C ILE A 100 9.76 -12.46 16.16
N ALA A 101 9.77 -13.15 15.02
CA ALA A 101 8.98 -14.35 14.83
C ALA A 101 9.40 -15.49 15.79
N ASP A 102 10.71 -15.73 15.93
CA ASP A 102 11.27 -16.74 16.83
C ASP A 102 10.88 -16.47 18.30
N GLU A 103 10.95 -15.22 18.75
CA GLU A 103 10.50 -14.83 20.09
C GLU A 103 8.97 -14.92 20.25
N ALA A 104 8.22 -14.53 19.23
CA ALA A 104 6.77 -14.57 19.24
C ALA A 104 6.25 -16.03 19.30
N GLU A 105 6.89 -16.97 18.65
CA GLU A 105 6.55 -18.41 18.73
C GLU A 105 6.67 -18.95 20.15
N GLN A 106 7.61 -18.44 20.95
CA GLN A 106 7.78 -18.83 22.34
C GLN A 106 6.73 -18.19 23.28
N LEU A 107 6.32 -16.95 23.00
CA LEU A 107 5.39 -16.18 23.83
C LEU A 107 3.92 -16.46 23.50
N LEU A 108 3.63 -16.85 22.28
CA LEU A 108 2.27 -17.06 21.75
C LEU A 108 1.90 -18.55 21.68
N GLU A 109 2.00 -19.26 22.80
CA GLU A 109 1.88 -20.74 22.91
C GLU A 109 0.70 -21.38 22.16
N ASN A 110 -0.43 -20.67 22.05
CA ASN A 110 -1.66 -21.17 21.41
C ASN A 110 -2.02 -20.42 20.11
N ARG A 111 -1.06 -19.74 19.51
CA ARG A 111 -1.25 -18.96 18.28
C ARG A 111 -0.33 -19.48 17.18
N LYS A 112 -0.68 -19.14 15.97
CA LYS A 112 0.09 -19.56 14.79
C LYS A 112 0.57 -18.31 14.04
N LEU A 113 1.87 -18.22 13.84
CA LEU A 113 2.44 -17.28 12.89
C LEU A 113 2.14 -17.75 11.45
N VAL A 114 1.70 -16.83 10.63
CA VAL A 114 1.31 -17.10 9.25
C VAL A 114 2.00 -16.11 8.33
N HIS A 115 2.70 -16.63 7.33
CA HIS A 115 3.19 -15.78 6.24
C HIS A 115 2.04 -15.49 5.28
N ILE A 116 1.75 -14.23 5.09
CA ILE A 116 0.74 -13.77 4.13
C ILE A 116 1.40 -13.27 2.84
N ALA A 117 0.66 -13.35 1.73
CA ALA A 117 1.09 -12.71 0.50
C ALA A 117 1.17 -11.19 0.68
N PRO A 118 2.06 -10.50 -0.07
CA PRO A 118 2.11 -9.05 -0.04
C PRO A 118 0.75 -8.41 -0.34
N LEU A 119 0.42 -7.33 0.37
CA LEU A 119 -0.84 -6.61 0.25
C LEU A 119 -0.60 -5.21 -0.30
N MET A 120 -1.44 -4.78 -1.24
CA MET A 120 -1.41 -3.42 -1.82
C MET A 120 -2.12 -2.41 -0.91
N LEU A 121 -1.64 -2.26 0.31
CA LEU A 121 -2.16 -1.33 1.31
C LEU A 121 -1.30 -0.06 1.39
N GLY A 122 -1.88 1.05 1.84
CA GLY A 122 -1.14 2.25 2.23
C GLY A 122 -0.99 2.27 3.74
N GLU A 123 0.23 2.54 4.22
CA GLU A 123 0.55 2.54 5.65
C GLU A 123 1.67 3.55 5.93
N ASP A 124 1.48 4.46 6.86
CA ASP A 124 2.45 5.52 7.20
C ASP A 124 3.65 5.01 8.02
N PHE A 125 3.57 3.80 8.57
CA PHE A 125 4.70 3.14 9.21
C PHE A 125 5.92 3.02 8.29
N SER A 126 5.71 2.99 6.97
CA SER A 126 6.78 3.01 5.98
C SER A 126 7.75 4.20 6.11
N TRP A 127 7.30 5.33 6.64
CA TRP A 127 8.16 6.48 6.91
C TRP A 127 9.13 6.22 8.06
N TYR A 128 8.73 5.49 9.10
CA TYR A 128 9.64 5.05 10.15
C TYR A 128 10.69 4.09 9.62
N GLN A 129 10.30 3.20 8.69
CA GLN A 129 11.21 2.25 8.06
C GLN A 129 12.27 2.92 7.15
N LYS A 130 12.09 4.17 6.76
CA LYS A 130 13.13 4.95 6.09
C LYS A 130 14.27 5.36 7.01
N GLU A 131 13.99 5.50 8.29
CA GLU A 131 14.96 5.99 9.29
C GLU A 131 15.61 4.82 10.03
N VAL A 132 14.84 3.77 10.32
CA VAL A 132 15.30 2.62 11.12
C VAL A 132 14.71 1.31 10.59
N PRO A 133 15.41 0.18 10.76
CA PRO A 133 14.83 -1.14 10.49
C PRO A 133 13.53 -1.34 11.29
N GLY A 134 12.47 -1.74 10.61
CA GLY A 134 11.16 -1.91 11.22
C GLY A 134 10.41 -3.11 10.68
N VAL A 135 9.46 -3.60 11.48
CA VAL A 135 8.57 -4.69 11.12
C VAL A 135 7.13 -4.28 11.35
N PHE A 136 6.34 -4.36 10.31
CA PHE A 136 4.89 -4.21 10.37
C PHE A 136 4.24 -5.59 10.32
N ALA A 137 3.46 -5.91 11.32
CA ALA A 137 2.80 -7.21 11.43
C ALA A 137 1.28 -7.07 11.59
N PHE A 138 0.55 -8.04 11.08
CA PHE A 138 -0.90 -8.10 11.25
C PHE A 138 -1.25 -9.04 12.41
N VAL A 139 -2.18 -8.61 13.24
CA VAL A 139 -2.79 -9.46 14.28
C VAL A 139 -4.17 -9.87 13.80
N GLY A 140 -4.39 -11.18 13.67
CA GLY A 140 -5.71 -11.71 13.33
C GLY A 140 -6.70 -11.47 14.47
N CYS A 141 -7.74 -10.68 14.21
CA CYS A 141 -8.71 -10.28 15.23
C CYS A 141 -10.15 -10.76 14.97
N GLY A 142 -10.32 -11.70 14.04
CA GLY A 142 -11.63 -12.27 13.74
C GLY A 142 -12.02 -13.41 14.67
N THR A 143 -13.31 -13.52 14.99
CA THR A 143 -13.85 -14.65 15.78
C THR A 143 -14.00 -15.91 14.91
N PRO A 144 -13.40 -17.05 15.27
CA PRO A 144 -13.53 -18.28 14.52
C PRO A 144 -15.00 -18.68 14.31
N GLY A 145 -15.34 -19.07 13.08
CA GLY A 145 -16.70 -19.51 12.73
C GLY A 145 -17.73 -18.38 12.56
N ARG A 146 -17.35 -17.13 12.76
CA ARG A 146 -18.19 -15.95 12.45
C ARG A 146 -17.76 -15.27 11.16
N LYS A 147 -18.72 -14.59 10.52
CA LYS A 147 -18.41 -13.72 9.40
C LYS A 147 -17.65 -12.49 9.89
N CYS A 148 -16.40 -12.36 9.45
CA CYS A 148 -15.58 -11.19 9.75
C CYS A 148 -15.72 -10.14 8.66
N TYR A 149 -15.62 -8.88 9.05
CA TYR A 149 -15.62 -7.74 8.14
C TYR A 149 -14.23 -7.10 8.13
N PRO A 150 -13.75 -6.60 6.97
CA PRO A 150 -12.42 -6.00 6.89
C PRO A 150 -12.37 -4.64 7.60
N ASN A 151 -11.15 -4.16 7.85
CA ASN A 151 -10.91 -2.79 8.32
C ASN A 151 -11.72 -1.77 7.49
N HIS A 152 -12.14 -0.69 8.12
CA HIS A 152 -12.98 0.38 7.55
C HIS A 152 -14.43 -0.02 7.22
N HIS A 153 -14.82 -1.28 7.40
CA HIS A 153 -16.22 -1.65 7.26
C HIS A 153 -17.02 -1.24 8.53
N PRO A 154 -18.25 -0.70 8.39
CA PRO A 154 -19.05 -0.26 9.56
C PRO A 154 -19.38 -1.34 10.60
N LYS A 155 -19.24 -2.62 10.21
CA LYS A 155 -19.45 -3.79 11.09
C LYS A 155 -18.12 -4.48 11.45
N PHE A 156 -16.99 -3.77 11.33
CA PHE A 156 -15.73 -4.31 11.79
C PHE A 156 -15.74 -4.45 13.30
N GLU A 157 -15.37 -5.64 13.77
CA GLU A 157 -15.30 -6.00 15.20
C GLU A 157 -13.95 -6.66 15.47
N VAL A 158 -13.40 -6.41 16.65
CA VAL A 158 -12.17 -7.03 17.14
C VAL A 158 -12.55 -8.05 18.21
N GLU A 159 -12.10 -9.29 18.06
CA GLU A 159 -12.14 -10.26 19.14
C GLU A 159 -11.18 -9.82 20.25
N GLU A 160 -11.68 -9.58 21.46
CA GLU A 160 -10.91 -8.98 22.54
C GLU A 160 -9.65 -9.79 22.91
N SER A 161 -9.67 -11.11 22.72
CA SER A 161 -8.48 -11.96 22.95
C SER A 161 -7.29 -11.59 22.04
N ALA A 162 -7.54 -10.98 20.87
CA ALA A 162 -6.49 -10.53 19.97
C ALA A 162 -5.69 -9.33 20.53
N LEU A 163 -6.24 -8.59 21.49
CA LEU A 163 -5.54 -7.48 22.13
C LEU A 163 -4.31 -7.95 22.91
N SER A 164 -4.44 -9.06 23.62
CA SER A 164 -3.31 -9.69 24.32
C SER A 164 -2.26 -10.21 23.35
N ASP A 165 -2.67 -10.77 22.21
CA ASP A 165 -1.75 -11.23 21.17
C ASP A 165 -0.93 -10.07 20.60
N GLY A 166 -1.56 -8.91 20.38
CA GLY A 166 -0.87 -7.68 19.95
C GLY A 166 0.17 -7.21 20.97
N VAL A 167 -0.16 -7.22 22.26
CA VAL A 167 0.79 -6.87 23.35
C VAL A 167 1.97 -7.84 23.38
N LEU A 168 1.70 -9.15 23.29
CA LEU A 168 2.76 -10.17 23.30
C LEU A 168 3.68 -10.06 22.10
N LEU A 169 3.15 -9.70 20.92
CA LEU A 169 3.96 -9.46 19.73
C LEU A 169 4.90 -8.25 19.91
N HIS A 170 4.44 -7.18 20.52
CA HIS A 170 5.31 -6.04 20.87
C HIS A 170 6.38 -6.41 21.90
N LEU A 171 6.02 -7.23 22.90
CA LEU A 171 6.99 -7.76 23.87
C LEU A 171 8.05 -8.66 23.19
N ALA A 172 7.65 -9.50 22.24
CA ALA A 172 8.59 -10.28 21.45
C ALA A 172 9.61 -9.40 20.72
N ALA A 173 9.16 -8.27 20.15
CA ALA A 173 10.04 -7.33 19.49
C ALA A 173 11.06 -6.70 20.49
N VAL A 174 10.63 -6.35 21.69
CA VAL A 174 11.51 -5.81 22.75
C VAL A 174 12.52 -6.86 23.21
N VAL A 175 12.08 -8.07 23.49
CA VAL A 175 12.95 -9.18 23.91
C VAL A 175 14.00 -9.49 22.83
N SER A 176 13.57 -9.57 21.58
CA SER A 176 14.44 -9.75 20.41
C SER A 176 15.53 -8.67 20.30
N ALA A 177 15.21 -7.42 20.62
CA ALA A 177 16.17 -6.32 20.63
C ALA A 177 17.19 -6.45 21.79
N MET A 178 16.72 -6.85 22.99
CA MET A 178 17.58 -7.02 24.17
C MET A 178 18.56 -8.20 24.03
N HIS A 179 18.20 -9.25 23.30
CA HIS A 179 19.12 -10.37 23.04
C HIS A 179 20.28 -9.98 22.14
N ARG A 180 20.07 -9.06 21.19
CA ARG A 180 21.14 -8.56 20.32
C ARG A 180 22.25 -7.84 21.07
N GLU A 181 21.91 -7.03 22.07
CA GLU A 181 22.90 -6.28 22.87
C GLU A 181 23.83 -7.16 23.72
N LYS A 182 23.50 -8.45 23.88
CA LYS A 182 24.32 -9.41 24.62
C LYS A 182 25.28 -10.21 23.74
N GLU A 183 25.08 -10.16 22.42
CA GLU A 183 25.91 -10.90 21.43
C GLU A 183 26.94 -9.99 20.74
N GLU A 184 26.85 -8.68 20.90
CA GLU A 184 27.85 -7.68 20.50
C GLU A 184 28.77 -7.31 21.69
#